data_a404096795851c97a76a05737e3d093f
#
_entry.id   a404096795851c97a76a05737e3d093f
#
_cell.length_a   1.000
_cell.length_b   1.000
_cell.length_c   1.000
_cell.angle_alpha   90.00
_cell.angle_beta   90.00
_cell.angle_gamma   90.00
#
_symmetry.space_group_name_H-M   'P 1'
#
loop_
_entity.id
_entity.type
_entity.pdbx_description
1 polymer ?
#
loop_
_entity_poly.entity_id
_entity_poly.type
_entity_poly.pdbx_seq_one_letter_code
_entity_poly.pdbx_strand_id
1 'polypeptide(L)'
;MSIIDIGGQVREGEELNVLAVENWLKQQGIVLAGEAKVTQYTGGASNWTYRLQYDNLDLILRRPPVGTKAKSAHDMAREYLVQKNLAQSYPVVPEMIALCQDESVIGCDFYVMKRIEGIIPRAKLPPELNFSEQDVHALCINVLDKLIELHQVPYQNTPLADIGKGEGYCRCLLYTSPS
;
A
#
# COMPACT_ATOMS: atom_id res chain seq x y z
N MET A 1 -8.53 -1.43 -24.66
CA MET A 1 -8.75 -1.55 -23.18
C MET A 1 -7.70 -0.71 -22.47
N SER A 2 -8.05 -0.07 -21.36
CA SER A 2 -7.03 0.62 -20.55
C SER A 2 -6.09 -0.42 -19.94
N ILE A 3 -4.78 -0.22 -20.05
CA ILE A 3 -3.76 -1.05 -19.41
C ILE A 3 -3.49 -0.64 -17.95
N ILE A 4 -4.12 0.46 -17.51
CA ILE A 4 -4.04 0.94 -16.13
C ILE A 4 -4.78 -0.04 -15.22
N ASP A 5 -4.13 -0.44 -14.14
CA ASP A 5 -4.73 -1.36 -13.17
C ASP A 5 -5.80 -0.64 -12.33
N ILE A 6 -7.03 -1.08 -12.45
CA ILE A 6 -8.20 -0.47 -11.79
C ILE A 6 -8.88 -1.40 -10.77
N GLY A 7 -8.37 -2.61 -10.60
CA GLY A 7 -9.03 -3.65 -9.83
C GLY A 7 -10.23 -4.28 -10.56
N GLY A 8 -10.76 -5.34 -9.97
CA GLY A 8 -11.93 -6.08 -10.44
C GLY A 8 -13.13 -5.96 -9.50
N GLN A 9 -14.10 -6.85 -9.67
CA GLN A 9 -15.21 -6.97 -8.72
C GLN A 9 -14.72 -7.41 -7.34
N VAL A 10 -15.40 -6.94 -6.30
CA VAL A 10 -15.15 -7.40 -4.93
C VAL A 10 -15.53 -8.87 -4.84
N ARG A 11 -14.67 -9.67 -4.22
CA ARG A 11 -14.90 -11.12 -4.05
C ARG A 11 -15.98 -11.39 -3.02
N GLU A 12 -16.74 -12.45 -3.22
CA GLU A 12 -17.75 -12.92 -2.28
C GLU A 12 -17.11 -13.23 -0.91
N GLY A 13 -17.71 -12.70 0.16
CA GLY A 13 -17.20 -12.82 1.54
C GLY A 13 -16.07 -11.83 1.90
N GLU A 14 -15.66 -10.98 0.96
CA GLU A 14 -14.63 -9.95 1.18
C GLU A 14 -15.21 -8.53 1.04
N GLU A 15 -16.53 -8.39 1.18
CA GLU A 15 -17.21 -7.11 1.03
C GLU A 15 -16.74 -6.10 2.08
N LEU A 16 -16.64 -4.86 1.66
CA LEU A 16 -16.29 -3.75 2.52
C LEU A 16 -17.56 -3.04 2.98
N ASN A 17 -17.69 -2.78 4.28
CA ASN A 17 -18.73 -1.87 4.79
C ASN A 17 -18.35 -0.42 4.43
N VAL A 18 -18.68 -0.04 3.20
CA VAL A 18 -18.32 1.27 2.63
C VAL A 18 -18.88 2.42 3.45
N LEU A 19 -20.13 2.30 3.89
CA LEU A 19 -20.79 3.36 4.69
C LEU A 19 -20.06 3.62 6.01
N ALA A 20 -19.63 2.56 6.70
CA ALA A 20 -18.85 2.70 7.93
C ALA A 20 -17.50 3.40 7.68
N VAL A 21 -16.80 3.02 6.60
CA VAL A 21 -15.55 3.66 6.18
C VAL A 21 -15.76 5.14 5.84
N GLU A 22 -16.81 5.46 5.07
CA GLU A 22 -17.13 6.85 4.72
C GLU A 22 -17.43 7.72 5.93
N ASN A 23 -18.24 7.21 6.85
CA ASN A 23 -18.57 7.93 8.07
C ASN A 23 -17.32 8.20 8.90
N TRP A 24 -16.44 7.21 9.02
CA TRP A 24 -15.18 7.36 9.72
C TRP A 24 -14.26 8.37 9.00
N LEU A 25 -14.11 8.31 7.69
CA LEU A 25 -13.31 9.28 6.91
C LEU A 25 -13.82 10.71 7.07
N LYS A 26 -15.15 10.91 7.06
CA LYS A 26 -15.78 12.21 7.31
C LYS A 26 -15.46 12.74 8.71
N GLN A 27 -15.43 11.87 9.73
CA GLN A 27 -15.01 12.25 11.09
C GLN A 27 -13.52 12.65 11.14
N GLN A 28 -12.68 12.13 10.25
CA GLN A 28 -11.28 12.56 10.10
C GLN A 28 -11.15 13.88 9.29
N GLY A 29 -12.25 14.51 8.90
CA GLY A 29 -12.25 15.74 8.12
C GLY A 29 -12.07 15.56 6.62
N ILE A 30 -12.16 14.33 6.11
CA ILE A 30 -12.04 14.05 4.68
C ILE A 30 -13.39 14.31 4.00
N VAL A 31 -13.37 15.21 3.03
CA VAL A 31 -14.55 15.54 2.21
C VAL A 31 -14.66 14.55 1.06
N LEU A 32 -15.77 13.81 1.02
CA LEU A 32 -16.09 12.85 -0.04
C LEU A 32 -17.25 13.38 -0.86
N ALA A 33 -17.15 13.37 -2.18
CA ALA A 33 -18.19 13.81 -3.11
C ALA A 33 -18.65 12.64 -4.00
N GLY A 34 -19.98 12.48 -4.13
CA GLY A 34 -20.59 11.37 -4.86
C GLY A 34 -20.61 10.06 -4.07
N GLU A 35 -20.99 8.99 -4.75
CA GLU A 35 -20.98 7.62 -4.21
C GLU A 35 -19.69 6.91 -4.54
N ALA A 36 -19.18 6.08 -3.61
CA ALA A 36 -17.99 5.29 -3.84
C ALA A 36 -18.21 4.22 -4.91
N LYS A 37 -17.43 4.25 -5.98
CA LYS A 37 -17.27 3.08 -6.85
C LYS A 37 -16.17 2.21 -6.28
N VAL A 38 -16.54 1.03 -5.75
CA VAL A 38 -15.60 0.12 -5.10
C VAL A 38 -15.14 -0.97 -6.06
N THR A 39 -13.83 -1.18 -6.12
CA THR A 39 -13.21 -2.32 -6.80
C THR A 39 -12.14 -2.93 -5.91
N GLN A 40 -11.76 -4.17 -6.18
CA GLN A 40 -10.76 -4.89 -5.39
C GLN A 40 -9.60 -5.35 -6.28
N TYR A 41 -8.37 -5.18 -5.78
CA TYR A 41 -7.19 -5.70 -6.46
C TYR A 41 -6.95 -7.16 -6.06
N THR A 42 -6.65 -8.00 -7.06
CA THR A 42 -6.46 -9.45 -6.87
C THR A 42 -5.01 -9.86 -6.59
N GLY A 43 -4.08 -8.91 -6.63
CA GLY A 43 -2.62 -9.20 -6.67
C GLY A 43 -1.89 -9.18 -5.32
N GLY A 44 -2.57 -9.18 -4.17
CA GLY A 44 -1.92 -9.18 -2.86
C GLY A 44 -2.26 -10.46 -2.08
N ALA A 45 -1.26 -11.31 -1.80
CA ALA A 45 -1.48 -12.54 -1.02
C ALA A 45 -1.70 -12.28 0.47
N SER A 46 -1.26 -11.11 0.97
CA SER A 46 -1.19 -10.86 2.41
C SER A 46 -2.27 -9.91 2.93
N ASN A 47 -2.68 -8.92 2.17
CA ASN A 47 -3.67 -7.92 2.58
C ASN A 47 -4.67 -7.67 1.47
N TRP A 48 -5.91 -7.41 1.86
CA TRP A 48 -6.95 -7.02 0.92
C TRP A 48 -6.81 -5.54 0.58
N THR A 49 -6.89 -5.24 -0.70
CA THR A 49 -6.69 -3.89 -1.24
C THR A 49 -7.90 -3.50 -2.07
N TYR A 50 -8.59 -2.44 -1.66
CA TYR A 50 -9.77 -1.91 -2.32
C TYR A 50 -9.46 -0.53 -2.87
N ARG A 51 -10.03 -0.21 -4.04
CA ARG A 51 -10.12 1.14 -4.56
C ARG A 51 -11.48 1.71 -4.21
N LEU A 52 -11.48 2.91 -3.67
CA LEU A 52 -12.67 3.71 -3.39
C LEU A 52 -12.59 4.95 -4.27
N GLN A 53 -13.32 4.95 -5.37
CA GLN A 53 -13.33 6.06 -6.32
C GLN A 53 -14.54 6.94 -6.09
N TYR A 54 -14.30 8.20 -5.73
CA TYR A 54 -15.26 9.28 -5.58
C TYR A 54 -15.11 10.29 -6.72
N ASP A 55 -16.02 11.27 -6.82
CA ASP A 55 -15.93 12.34 -7.83
C ASP A 55 -14.70 13.23 -7.60
N ASN A 56 -14.29 13.43 -6.35
CA ASN A 56 -13.19 14.32 -5.95
C ASN A 56 -11.94 13.58 -5.47
N LEU A 57 -12.00 12.28 -5.18
CA LEU A 57 -10.90 11.51 -4.60
C LEU A 57 -10.84 10.10 -5.18
N ASP A 58 -9.64 9.61 -5.40
CA ASP A 58 -9.36 8.24 -5.80
C ASP A 58 -8.43 7.61 -4.74
N LEU A 59 -8.99 6.74 -3.92
CA LEU A 59 -8.36 6.23 -2.70
C LEU A 59 -8.12 4.72 -2.79
N ILE A 60 -7.09 4.28 -2.08
CA ILE A 60 -6.81 2.87 -1.81
C ILE A 60 -6.98 2.62 -0.32
N LEU A 61 -7.82 1.66 0.04
CA LEU A 61 -7.95 1.13 1.38
C LEU A 61 -7.25 -0.23 1.46
N ARG A 62 -6.39 -0.41 2.48
CA ARG A 62 -5.78 -1.71 2.77
C ARG A 62 -6.17 -2.18 4.16
N ARG A 63 -6.53 -3.46 4.24
CA ARG A 63 -6.86 -4.15 5.50
C ARG A 63 -6.32 -5.57 5.48
N PRO A 64 -6.13 -6.21 6.65
CA PRO A 64 -5.82 -7.63 6.71
C PRO A 64 -7.01 -8.47 6.23
N PRO A 65 -6.77 -9.73 5.81
CA PRO A 65 -7.84 -10.68 5.55
C PRO A 65 -8.58 -11.03 6.86
N VAL A 66 -9.80 -11.52 6.72
CA VAL A 66 -10.56 -12.06 7.86
C VAL A 66 -9.95 -13.40 8.29
N GLY A 67 -9.77 -13.61 9.58
CA GLY A 67 -9.29 -14.88 10.14
C GLY A 67 -8.18 -14.70 11.18
N THR A 68 -7.53 -15.80 11.54
CA THR A 68 -6.47 -15.83 12.56
C THR A 68 -5.24 -15.05 12.09
N LYS A 69 -4.91 -13.99 12.81
CA LYS A 69 -3.72 -13.16 12.51
C LYS A 69 -2.49 -13.77 13.18
N ALA A 70 -1.42 -14.01 12.43
CA ALA A 70 -0.10 -14.21 13.04
C ALA A 70 0.30 -12.90 13.74
N LYS A 71 0.86 -12.98 14.94
CA LYS A 71 1.12 -11.86 15.87
C LYS A 71 1.96 -10.70 15.30
N SER A 72 2.65 -10.91 14.18
CA SER A 72 3.51 -9.91 13.51
C SER A 72 3.20 -9.74 12.02
N ALA A 73 2.22 -10.47 11.50
CA ALA A 73 1.76 -10.31 10.13
C ALA A 73 0.61 -9.29 10.08
N HIS A 74 0.54 -8.53 9.01
CA HIS A 74 -0.57 -7.60 8.75
C HIS A 74 -0.67 -6.42 9.73
N ASP A 75 0.46 -5.86 10.15
CA ASP A 75 0.52 -4.65 10.98
C ASP A 75 0.24 -3.40 10.11
N MET A 76 -1.04 -3.04 10.04
CA MET A 76 -1.50 -1.90 9.24
C MET A 76 -0.94 -0.57 9.74
N ALA A 77 -0.77 -0.44 11.06
CA ALA A 77 -0.20 0.76 11.65
C ALA A 77 1.26 0.94 11.23
N ARG A 78 2.04 -0.14 11.27
CA ARG A 78 3.43 -0.12 10.83
C ARG A 78 3.54 0.18 9.33
N GLU A 79 2.74 -0.45 8.48
CA GLU A 79 2.73 -0.18 7.04
C GLU A 79 2.43 1.30 6.76
N TYR A 80 1.43 1.86 7.44
CA TYR A 80 1.05 3.26 7.34
C TYR A 80 2.17 4.20 7.79
N LEU A 81 2.73 3.97 8.98
CA LEU A 81 3.75 4.83 9.58
C LEU A 81 5.05 4.84 8.76
N VAL A 82 5.48 3.67 8.24
CA VAL A 82 6.65 3.59 7.36
C VAL A 82 6.46 4.49 6.15
N GLN A 83 5.36 4.35 5.42
CA GLN A 83 5.13 5.12 4.20
C GLN A 83 4.95 6.61 4.50
N LYS A 84 4.19 6.96 5.55
CA LYS A 84 3.97 8.34 5.95
C LYS A 84 5.25 9.07 6.30
N ASN A 85 6.13 8.44 7.09
CA ASN A 85 7.37 9.05 7.51
C ASN A 85 8.42 9.05 6.40
N LEU A 86 8.41 8.03 5.55
CA LEU A 86 9.29 7.91 4.40
C LEU A 86 9.05 9.02 3.36
N ALA A 87 7.80 9.45 3.19
CA ALA A 87 7.41 10.48 2.22
C ALA A 87 8.19 11.80 2.36
N GLN A 88 8.73 12.10 3.53
CA GLN A 88 9.53 13.31 3.78
C GLN A 88 10.89 13.28 3.07
N SER A 89 11.48 12.09 2.91
CA SER A 89 12.82 11.91 2.36
C SER A 89 12.82 11.12 1.04
N TYR A 90 11.73 10.43 0.75
CA TYR A 90 11.58 9.59 -0.43
C TYR A 90 10.14 9.73 -0.99
N PRO A 91 9.92 10.68 -1.91
CA PRO A 91 8.58 11.04 -2.37
C PRO A 91 7.93 9.99 -3.29
N VAL A 92 8.62 8.88 -3.59
CA VAL A 92 8.12 7.78 -4.43
C VAL A 92 7.28 6.80 -3.59
N VAL A 93 6.43 7.34 -2.73
CA VAL A 93 5.46 6.60 -1.93
C VAL A 93 4.09 7.26 -2.06
N PRO A 94 2.97 6.52 -1.89
CA PRO A 94 1.65 7.12 -1.93
C PRO A 94 1.43 8.12 -0.79
N GLU A 95 0.60 9.12 -1.04
CA GLU A 95 0.15 10.04 0.01
C GLU A 95 -0.75 9.28 1.01
N MET A 96 -0.32 9.21 2.25
CA MET A 96 -1.04 8.55 3.33
C MET A 96 -2.12 9.47 3.88
N ILE A 97 -3.39 9.05 3.80
CA ILE A 97 -4.55 9.86 4.16
C ILE A 97 -4.92 9.65 5.64
N ALA A 98 -5.23 8.42 6.04
CA ALA A 98 -5.66 8.13 7.41
C ALA A 98 -5.40 6.68 7.81
N LEU A 99 -5.19 6.46 9.11
CA LEU A 99 -5.07 5.14 9.76
C LEU A 99 -6.21 4.96 10.74
N CYS A 100 -6.94 3.87 10.64
CA CYS A 100 -7.97 3.46 11.59
C CYS A 100 -7.46 2.27 12.40
N GLN A 101 -7.45 2.43 13.73
CA GLN A 101 -7.16 1.38 14.68
C GLN A 101 -8.38 1.06 15.57
N ASP A 102 -9.55 1.53 15.14
CA ASP A 102 -10.83 1.23 15.79
C ASP A 102 -11.50 0.06 15.06
N GLU A 103 -11.39 -1.12 15.64
CA GLU A 103 -12.00 -2.34 15.10
C GLU A 103 -13.54 -2.25 15.01
N SER A 104 -14.19 -1.33 15.72
CA SER A 104 -15.65 -1.17 15.65
C SER A 104 -16.14 -0.69 14.28
N VAL A 105 -15.27 -0.11 13.46
CA VAL A 105 -15.61 0.43 12.13
C VAL A 105 -15.85 -0.69 11.12
N ILE A 106 -14.87 -1.59 10.94
CA ILE A 106 -14.95 -2.70 9.97
C ILE A 106 -14.39 -4.03 10.50
N GLY A 107 -14.22 -4.17 11.81
CA GLY A 107 -13.74 -5.41 12.45
C GLY A 107 -12.23 -5.60 12.44
N CYS A 108 -11.46 -4.63 11.97
CA CYS A 108 -9.99 -4.70 11.93
C CYS A 108 -9.37 -3.33 11.69
N ASP A 109 -8.07 -3.21 12.00
CA ASP A 109 -7.29 -2.05 11.58
C ASP A 109 -7.24 -1.94 10.06
N PHE A 110 -7.23 -0.71 9.57
CA PHE A 110 -7.04 -0.43 8.14
C PHE A 110 -6.40 0.94 7.94
N TYR A 111 -5.86 1.15 6.76
CA TYR A 111 -5.42 2.49 6.38
C TYR A 111 -5.87 2.86 4.97
N VAL A 112 -5.91 4.17 4.74
CA VAL A 112 -6.30 4.76 3.47
C VAL A 112 -5.17 5.63 2.95
N MET A 113 -4.89 5.50 1.66
CA MET A 113 -3.90 6.28 0.94
C MET A 113 -4.48 6.75 -0.38
N LYS A 114 -3.88 7.78 -0.98
CA LYS A 114 -4.22 8.22 -2.32
C LYS A 114 -3.78 7.19 -3.35
N ARG A 115 -4.62 6.91 -4.34
CA ARG A 115 -4.25 6.01 -5.43
C ARG A 115 -3.20 6.65 -6.31
N ILE A 116 -2.15 5.90 -6.59
CA ILE A 116 -1.22 6.21 -7.68
C ILE A 116 -1.76 5.52 -8.92
N GLU A 117 -2.05 6.30 -9.95
CA GLU A 117 -2.46 5.77 -11.24
C GLU A 117 -1.24 5.21 -11.99
N GLY A 118 -1.36 4.01 -12.51
CA GLY A 118 -0.27 3.39 -13.22
C GLY A 118 -0.55 1.95 -13.63
N ILE A 119 0.48 1.34 -14.16
CA ILE A 119 0.49 -0.06 -14.58
C ILE A 119 1.27 -0.84 -13.54
N ILE A 120 0.72 -1.95 -13.06
CA ILE A 120 1.40 -2.87 -12.16
C ILE A 120 2.00 -4.00 -13.02
N PRO A 121 3.31 -3.98 -13.33
CA PRO A 121 3.94 -5.05 -14.08
C PRO A 121 3.84 -6.36 -13.30
N ARG A 122 3.41 -7.41 -13.99
CA ARG A 122 3.34 -8.77 -13.45
C ARG A 122 4.51 -9.59 -13.99
N ALA A 123 4.31 -10.86 -14.27
CA ALA A 123 5.33 -11.73 -14.85
C ALA A 123 5.81 -11.25 -16.24
N LYS A 124 4.97 -10.51 -16.95
CA LYS A 124 5.29 -9.91 -18.25
C LYS A 124 4.79 -8.48 -18.32
N LEU A 125 5.49 -7.62 -19.05
CA LEU A 125 5.00 -6.30 -19.38
C LEU A 125 3.83 -6.42 -20.36
N PRO A 126 2.79 -5.56 -20.22
CA PRO A 126 1.71 -5.51 -21.20
C PRO A 126 2.25 -5.20 -22.61
N PRO A 127 1.88 -5.97 -23.63
CA PRO A 127 2.37 -5.76 -24.99
C PRO A 127 1.95 -4.40 -25.57
N GLU A 128 0.88 -3.80 -25.06
CA GLU A 128 0.39 -2.48 -25.45
C GLU A 128 1.36 -1.35 -25.12
N LEU A 129 2.32 -1.57 -24.20
CA LEU A 129 3.39 -0.60 -23.93
C LEU A 129 4.35 -0.47 -25.11
N ASN A 130 4.41 -1.49 -25.97
CA ASN A 130 5.27 -1.51 -27.15
C ASN A 130 6.74 -1.11 -26.85
N PHE A 131 7.25 -1.55 -25.70
CA PHE A 131 8.61 -1.26 -25.27
C PHE A 131 9.64 -1.99 -26.12
N SER A 132 10.65 -1.25 -26.59
CA SER A 132 11.86 -1.81 -27.15
C SER A 132 12.74 -2.45 -26.08
N GLU A 133 13.76 -3.22 -26.48
CA GLU A 133 14.75 -3.76 -25.54
C GLU A 133 15.45 -2.64 -24.75
N GLN A 134 15.68 -1.50 -25.37
CA GLN A 134 16.27 -0.32 -24.73
C GLN A 134 15.36 0.27 -23.67
N ASP A 135 14.03 0.34 -23.92
CA ASP A 135 13.05 0.82 -22.94
C ASP A 135 12.97 -0.11 -21.76
N VAL A 136 12.98 -1.42 -21.99
CA VAL A 136 12.99 -2.42 -20.89
C VAL A 136 14.27 -2.30 -20.07
N HIS A 137 15.43 -2.15 -20.70
CA HIS A 137 16.69 -1.93 -19.99
C HIS A 137 16.65 -0.65 -19.15
N ALA A 138 16.18 0.46 -19.72
CA ALA A 138 16.04 1.73 -19.00
C ALA A 138 15.08 1.59 -17.80
N LEU A 139 13.97 0.88 -17.96
CA LEU A 139 13.03 0.59 -16.86
C LEU A 139 13.73 -0.19 -15.74
N CYS A 140 14.51 -1.23 -16.06
CA CYS A 140 15.24 -2.01 -15.06
C CYS A 140 16.26 -1.16 -14.31
N ILE A 141 17.02 -0.31 -15.01
CA ILE A 141 17.97 0.61 -14.38
C ILE A 141 17.24 1.59 -13.45
N ASN A 142 16.14 2.21 -13.91
CA ASN A 142 15.35 3.12 -13.07
C ASN A 142 14.83 2.46 -11.81
N VAL A 143 14.39 1.20 -11.88
CA VAL A 143 13.93 0.45 -10.68
C VAL A 143 15.08 0.24 -9.70
N LEU A 144 16.28 -0.12 -10.19
CA LEU A 144 17.46 -0.28 -9.34
C LEU A 144 17.89 1.05 -8.71
N ASP A 145 17.88 2.13 -9.47
CA ASP A 145 18.22 3.47 -8.96
C ASP A 145 17.24 3.88 -7.85
N LYS A 146 15.93 3.65 -8.03
CA LYS A 146 14.94 3.92 -6.98
C LYS A 146 15.13 3.05 -5.74
N LEU A 147 15.55 1.80 -5.89
CA LEU A 147 15.90 0.94 -4.76
C LEU A 147 17.16 1.45 -4.02
N ILE A 148 18.17 1.90 -4.74
CA ILE A 148 19.38 2.49 -4.16
C ILE A 148 19.03 3.79 -3.41
N GLU A 149 18.25 4.68 -4.01
CA GLU A 149 17.76 5.90 -3.35
C GLU A 149 17.03 5.57 -2.03
N LEU A 150 16.15 4.56 -2.05
CA LEU A 150 15.44 4.11 -0.86
C LEU A 150 16.41 3.64 0.25
N HIS A 151 17.45 2.87 -0.11
CA HIS A 151 18.44 2.37 0.84
C HIS A 151 19.36 3.48 1.39
N GLN A 152 19.43 4.61 0.70
CA GLN A 152 20.22 5.78 1.12
C GLN A 152 19.42 6.76 1.99
N VAL A 153 18.13 6.52 2.22
CA VAL A 153 17.32 7.39 3.09
C VAL A 153 17.93 7.45 4.49
N PRO A 154 18.29 8.64 4.98
CA PRO A 154 18.83 8.82 6.32
C PRO A 154 17.72 8.64 7.35
N TYR A 155 17.50 7.43 7.82
CA TYR A 155 16.44 7.11 8.78
C TYR A 155 16.80 7.42 10.23
N GLN A 156 18.10 7.49 10.54
CA GLN A 156 18.59 7.86 11.87
C GLN A 156 18.12 9.27 12.23
N ASN A 157 17.67 9.46 13.45
CA ASN A 157 17.09 10.71 13.93
C ASN A 157 15.77 11.14 13.23
N THR A 158 15.07 10.19 12.64
CA THR A 158 13.72 10.37 12.10
C THR A 158 12.75 9.38 12.77
N PRO A 159 11.43 9.59 12.67
CA PRO A 159 10.45 8.62 13.19
C PRO A 159 10.56 7.21 12.57
N LEU A 160 11.31 7.05 11.48
CA LEU A 160 11.58 5.73 10.89
C LEU A 160 12.52 4.88 11.76
N ALA A 161 13.39 5.50 12.55
CA ALA A 161 14.33 4.78 13.43
C ALA A 161 13.61 3.90 14.45
N ASP A 162 12.46 4.37 14.97
CA ASP A 162 11.69 3.68 16.01
C ASP A 162 10.82 2.53 15.45
N ILE A 163 10.62 2.50 14.12
CA ILE A 163 9.81 1.46 13.46
C ILE A 163 10.63 0.19 13.21
N GLY A 164 11.94 0.35 13.06
CA GLY A 164 12.89 -0.74 12.79
C GLY A 164 13.30 -1.52 14.05
N LYS A 165 13.97 -2.64 13.85
CA LYS A 165 14.53 -3.46 14.95
C LYS A 165 15.96 -3.02 15.35
N GLY A 166 16.40 -1.89 14.82
CA GLY A 166 17.68 -1.29 15.16
C GLY A 166 18.89 -1.95 14.54
N GLU A 167 20.06 -1.49 15.00
CA GLU A 167 21.36 -1.94 14.51
C GLU A 167 21.61 -3.42 14.84
N GLY A 168 22.23 -4.13 13.92
CA GLY A 168 22.57 -5.55 14.10
C GLY A 168 21.46 -6.55 13.75
N TYR A 169 20.24 -6.11 13.43
CA TYR A 169 19.13 -7.02 13.12
C TYR A 169 19.41 -7.95 11.93
N CYS A 170 19.94 -7.43 10.83
CA CYS A 170 20.30 -8.25 9.67
C CYS A 170 21.39 -9.26 10.01
N ARG A 171 22.35 -8.89 10.85
CA ARG A 171 23.40 -9.78 11.34
C ARG A 171 22.80 -10.89 12.21
N CYS A 172 21.88 -10.55 13.10
CA CYS A 172 21.16 -11.53 13.92
C CYS A 172 20.43 -12.56 13.04
N LEU A 173 19.72 -12.13 12.00
CA LEU A 173 19.01 -13.02 11.08
C LEU A 173 19.95 -14.01 10.37
N LEU A 174 21.13 -13.55 9.93
CA LEU A 174 22.12 -14.42 9.28
C LEU A 174 22.62 -15.56 10.19
N TYR A 175 22.71 -15.30 11.49
CA TYR A 175 23.19 -16.30 12.46
C TYR A 175 22.08 -17.15 13.08
N THR A 176 20.82 -16.72 13.00
CA THR A 176 19.68 -17.42 13.62
C THR A 176 18.77 -18.11 12.62
N SER A 177 18.92 -17.85 11.32
CA SER A 177 18.19 -18.60 10.31
C SER A 177 18.76 -20.00 10.20
N PRO A 178 17.95 -21.06 10.39
CA PRO A 178 18.41 -22.43 10.14
C PRO A 178 18.76 -22.56 8.66
N SER A 179 19.95 -23.11 8.38
CA SER A 179 20.43 -23.44 7.04
C SER A 179 19.69 -24.65 6.49
#